data_adb4a07b0734b3fc7b5ff2cd79c7ba09
#
_entry.id   adb4a07b0734b3fc7b5ff2cd79c7ba09
#
_cell.length_a   1.000
_cell.length_b   1.000
_cell.length_c   1.000
_cell.angle_alpha   90.00
_cell.angle_beta   90.00
_cell.angle_gamma   90.00
#
_symmetry.space_group_name_H-M   'P 1'
#
loop_
_entity.id
_entity.type
_entity.pdbx_description
1 polymer ?
#
loop_
_entity_poly.entity_id
_entity_poly.type
_entity_poly.pdbx_seq_one_letter_code
_entity_poly.pdbx_strand_id
1 'polypeptide(L)'
;LPQRLVAIERGIEEWIDRHAPDAVAVERVFAQHNLRTVMGTAQASGVALLVAARRGLPVALHTPSEVKAAVSGSGRADTAQVAAMVTRLLRLTEAPKPADAADALALAITHIWRGGAQARIDAALARSVQQAGQR
;
A
#
# COMPACT_ATOMS: atom_id res chain seq x y z
N LEU A 1 0.01 9.35 -22.81
CA LEU A 1 -0.53 8.68 -21.62
C LEU A 1 -0.64 7.16 -21.78
N PRO A 2 -1.18 6.61 -22.88
CA PRO A 2 -1.28 5.13 -22.98
C PRO A 2 0.05 4.41 -22.82
N GLN A 3 1.11 4.91 -23.39
CA GLN A 3 2.44 4.33 -23.29
C GLN A 3 3.00 4.39 -21.86
N ARG A 4 2.66 5.44 -21.11
CA ARG A 4 3.01 5.53 -19.68
C ARG A 4 2.33 4.43 -18.86
N LEU A 5 1.07 4.15 -19.16
CA LEU A 5 0.33 3.09 -18.48
C LEU A 5 0.91 1.71 -18.78
N VAL A 6 1.32 1.47 -20.03
CA VAL A 6 2.03 0.24 -20.40
C VAL A 6 3.37 0.12 -19.66
N ALA A 7 4.12 1.22 -19.55
CA ALA A 7 5.38 1.22 -18.82
C ALA A 7 5.18 0.91 -17.33
N ILE A 8 4.14 1.46 -16.72
CA ILE A 8 3.76 1.19 -15.33
C ILE A 8 3.38 -0.29 -15.17
N GLU A 9 2.55 -0.82 -16.04
CA GLU A 9 2.17 -2.24 -16.04
C GLU A 9 3.40 -3.14 -16.08
N ARG A 10 4.30 -2.91 -17.02
CA ARG A 10 5.53 -3.68 -17.16
C ARG A 10 6.43 -3.60 -15.93
N GLY A 11 6.59 -2.40 -15.37
CA GLY A 11 7.38 -2.21 -14.17
C GLY A 11 6.83 -2.97 -12.98
N ILE A 12 5.52 -2.92 -12.76
CA ILE A 12 4.86 -3.65 -11.68
C ILE A 12 4.98 -5.15 -11.90
N GLU A 13 4.77 -5.64 -13.12
CA GLU A 13 4.92 -7.05 -13.47
C GLU A 13 6.34 -7.56 -13.18
N GLU A 14 7.36 -6.80 -13.56
CA GLU A 14 8.75 -7.15 -13.30
C GLU A 14 9.04 -7.24 -11.80
N TRP A 15 8.53 -6.31 -11.01
CA TRP A 15 8.68 -6.33 -9.56
C TRP A 15 7.99 -7.52 -8.92
N ILE A 16 6.79 -7.85 -9.38
CA ILE A 16 6.06 -9.02 -8.89
C ILE A 16 6.83 -10.30 -9.22
N ASP A 17 7.34 -10.42 -10.44
CA ASP A 17 8.13 -11.58 -10.86
C ASP A 17 9.42 -11.72 -10.05
N ARG A 18 10.10 -10.59 -9.79
CA ARG A 18 11.37 -10.58 -9.07
C ARG A 18 11.22 -10.90 -7.59
N HIS A 19 10.20 -10.35 -6.93
CA HIS A 19 10.06 -10.42 -5.48
C HIS A 19 9.02 -11.42 -5.00
N ALA A 20 8.17 -11.92 -5.87
CA ALA A 20 7.10 -12.88 -5.56
C ALA A 20 6.32 -12.48 -4.29
N PRO A 21 5.70 -11.29 -4.27
CA PRO A 21 4.97 -10.82 -3.10
C PRO A 21 3.70 -11.62 -2.85
N ASP A 22 3.24 -11.64 -1.61
CA ASP A 22 2.00 -12.29 -1.20
C ASP A 22 0.80 -11.35 -1.27
N ALA A 23 1.03 -10.04 -1.31
CA ALA A 23 -0.02 -9.02 -1.33
C ALA A 23 0.51 -7.73 -1.93
N VAL A 24 -0.42 -6.87 -2.34
CA VAL A 24 -0.13 -5.54 -2.88
C VAL A 24 -0.89 -4.50 -2.07
N ALA A 25 -0.20 -3.46 -1.66
CA ALA A 25 -0.83 -2.31 -1.01
C ALA A 25 -0.78 -1.11 -1.95
N VAL A 26 -1.89 -0.42 -2.07
CA VAL A 26 -2.02 0.75 -2.94
C VAL A 26 -2.59 1.92 -2.14
N GLU A 27 -2.05 3.11 -2.34
CA GLU A 27 -2.58 4.30 -1.70
C GLU A 27 -3.93 4.65 -2.30
N ARG A 28 -4.89 4.95 -1.43
CA ARG A 28 -6.21 5.41 -1.87
C ARG A 28 -6.10 6.84 -2.38
N VAL A 29 -6.52 7.04 -3.62
CA VAL A 29 -6.46 8.35 -4.29
C VAL A 29 -7.66 9.20 -3.88
N PHE A 30 -7.38 10.47 -3.50
CA PHE A 30 -8.40 11.47 -3.19
C PHE A 30 -8.26 12.69 -4.11
N ALA A 31 -9.38 13.27 -4.49
CA ALA A 31 -9.42 14.54 -5.20
C ALA A 31 -9.21 15.69 -4.21
N GLN A 32 -7.97 16.19 -4.08
CA GLN A 32 -7.66 17.27 -3.13
C GLN A 32 -7.42 18.63 -3.78
N HIS A 33 -6.41 18.77 -4.61
CA HIS A 33 -5.99 20.12 -5.06
C HIS A 33 -5.91 20.30 -6.56
N ASN A 34 -5.57 19.27 -7.32
CA ASN A 34 -5.35 19.37 -8.75
C ASN A 34 -5.94 18.15 -9.46
N LEU A 35 -7.07 18.33 -10.13
CA LEU A 35 -7.78 17.27 -10.83
C LEU A 35 -6.90 16.56 -11.87
N ARG A 36 -6.06 17.31 -12.57
CA ARG A 36 -5.18 16.74 -13.61
C ARG A 36 -4.18 15.73 -13.00
N THR A 37 -3.55 16.11 -11.90
CA THR A 37 -2.63 15.23 -11.16
C THR A 37 -3.36 14.03 -10.57
N VAL A 38 -4.53 14.26 -9.97
CA VAL A 38 -5.38 13.21 -9.40
C VAL A 38 -5.81 12.21 -10.47
N MET A 39 -6.21 12.67 -11.65
CA MET A 39 -6.60 11.78 -12.74
C MET A 39 -5.45 10.88 -13.19
N GLY A 40 -4.25 11.44 -13.37
CA GLY A 40 -3.06 10.66 -13.72
C GLY A 40 -2.70 9.61 -12.66
N THR A 41 -2.75 10.01 -11.40
CA THR A 41 -2.49 9.09 -10.27
C THR A 41 -3.54 7.99 -10.20
N ALA A 42 -4.82 8.33 -10.40
CA ALA A 42 -5.91 7.36 -10.39
C ALA A 42 -5.77 6.34 -11.52
N GLN A 43 -5.36 6.78 -12.70
CA GLN A 43 -5.13 5.89 -13.84
C GLN A 43 -3.97 4.92 -13.56
N ALA A 44 -2.86 5.42 -13.02
CA ALA A 44 -1.73 4.58 -12.63
C ALA A 44 -2.12 3.59 -11.53
N SER A 45 -2.88 4.05 -10.54
CA SER A 45 -3.42 3.20 -9.47
C SER A 45 -4.31 2.09 -10.03
N GLY A 46 -5.15 2.41 -11.02
CA GLY A 46 -5.99 1.44 -11.71
C GLY A 46 -5.18 0.33 -12.38
N VAL A 47 -4.04 0.67 -12.99
CA VAL A 47 -3.13 -0.31 -13.58
C VAL A 47 -2.56 -1.23 -12.51
N ALA A 48 -2.13 -0.68 -11.38
CA ALA A 48 -1.60 -1.48 -10.26
C ALA A 48 -2.65 -2.47 -9.73
N LEU A 49 -3.89 -2.01 -9.56
CA LEU A 49 -5.01 -2.86 -9.13
C LEU A 49 -5.26 -3.98 -10.14
N LEU A 50 -5.27 -3.65 -11.42
CA LEU A 50 -5.50 -4.62 -12.50
C LEU A 50 -4.42 -5.70 -12.53
N VAL A 51 -3.16 -5.30 -12.47
CA VAL A 51 -2.02 -6.24 -12.50
C VAL A 51 -2.07 -7.18 -11.29
N ALA A 52 -2.29 -6.64 -10.11
CA ALA A 52 -2.40 -7.44 -8.89
C ALA A 52 -3.55 -8.46 -8.98
N ALA A 53 -4.70 -8.03 -9.46
CA ALA A 53 -5.87 -8.90 -9.63
C ALA A 53 -5.61 -10.02 -10.65
N ARG A 54 -5.00 -9.69 -11.78
CA ARG A 54 -4.61 -10.69 -12.79
C ARG A 54 -3.67 -11.76 -12.24
N ARG A 55 -2.79 -11.36 -11.34
CA ARG A 55 -1.81 -12.26 -10.73
C ARG A 55 -2.38 -13.01 -9.51
N GLY A 56 -3.66 -12.80 -9.21
CA GLY A 56 -4.30 -13.43 -8.06
C GLY A 56 -3.83 -12.93 -6.72
N LEU A 57 -3.21 -11.74 -6.66
CA LEU A 57 -2.71 -11.16 -5.42
C LEU A 57 -3.78 -10.35 -4.71
N PRO A 58 -3.97 -10.52 -3.39
CA PRO A 58 -4.86 -9.67 -2.64
C PRO A 58 -4.34 -8.23 -2.62
N VAL A 59 -5.27 -7.27 -2.71
CA VAL A 59 -4.96 -5.84 -2.72
C VAL A 59 -5.63 -5.16 -1.56
N ALA A 60 -4.90 -4.33 -0.85
CA ALA A 60 -5.43 -3.45 0.18
C ALA A 60 -5.21 -1.99 -0.20
N LEU A 61 -6.18 -1.16 0.12
CA LEU A 61 -6.11 0.29 -0.06
C LEU A 61 -5.97 0.96 1.29
N HIS A 62 -5.02 1.89 1.40
CA HIS A 62 -4.80 2.68 2.61
C HIS A 62 -4.80 4.16 2.28
N THR A 63 -5.40 4.97 3.14
CA THR A 63 -5.38 6.42 2.97
C THR A 63 -4.03 7.00 3.37
N PRO A 64 -3.63 8.16 2.84
CA PRO A 64 -2.41 8.84 3.28
C PRO A 64 -2.39 9.09 4.79
N SER A 65 -3.51 9.47 5.38
CA SER A 65 -3.61 9.73 6.83
C SER A 65 -3.39 8.46 7.64
N GLU A 66 -3.91 7.33 7.19
CA GLU A 66 -3.70 6.04 7.84
C GLU A 66 -2.22 5.64 7.84
N VAL A 67 -1.54 5.85 6.72
CA VAL A 67 -0.13 5.53 6.58
C VAL A 67 0.70 6.41 7.50
N LYS A 68 0.45 7.72 7.50
CA LYS A 68 1.14 8.68 8.39
C LYS A 68 0.94 8.32 9.86
N ALA A 69 -0.29 8.02 10.25
CA ALA A 69 -0.61 7.65 11.62
C ALA A 69 0.07 6.34 12.03
N ALA A 70 0.07 5.34 11.16
CA ALA A 70 0.67 4.04 11.46
C ALA A 70 2.17 4.14 11.64
N VAL A 71 2.86 4.88 10.79
CA VAL A 71 4.33 4.95 10.78
C VAL A 71 4.86 5.97 11.78
N SER A 72 4.22 7.13 11.94
CA SER A 72 4.72 8.22 12.78
C SER A 72 3.93 8.45 14.06
N GLY A 73 2.76 7.84 14.19
CA GLY A 73 1.84 8.10 15.30
C GLY A 73 0.93 9.31 15.10
N SER A 74 1.04 10.02 13.98
CA SER A 74 0.22 11.19 13.67
C SER A 74 -0.21 11.21 12.22
N GLY A 75 -1.52 11.29 11.98
CA GLY A 75 -2.08 11.41 10.64
C GLY A 75 -1.75 12.75 9.96
N ARG A 76 -1.17 13.69 10.69
CA ARG A 76 -0.73 15.01 10.19
C ARG A 76 0.78 15.12 10.02
N ALA A 77 1.52 14.02 10.14
CA ALA A 77 2.96 14.02 9.95
C ALA A 77 3.32 14.51 8.55
N ASP A 78 4.42 15.25 8.45
CA ASP A 78 4.93 15.67 7.14
C ASP A 78 5.78 14.57 6.49
N THR A 79 6.14 14.77 5.22
CA THR A 79 6.94 13.82 4.44
C THR A 79 8.29 13.52 5.09
N ALA A 80 8.94 14.52 5.67
CA ALA A 80 10.23 14.34 6.34
C ALA A 80 10.12 13.48 7.59
N GLN A 81 9.06 13.64 8.37
CA GLN A 81 8.80 12.82 9.56
C GLN A 81 8.55 11.37 9.19
N VAL A 82 7.76 11.11 8.15
CA VAL A 82 7.48 9.77 7.66
C VAL A 82 8.78 9.11 7.15
N ALA A 83 9.57 9.82 6.35
CA ALA A 83 10.83 9.32 5.84
C ALA A 83 11.82 9.00 6.97
N ALA A 84 11.88 9.84 8.00
CA ALA A 84 12.74 9.60 9.17
C ALA A 84 12.32 8.33 9.92
N MET A 85 11.02 8.11 10.10
CA MET A 85 10.51 6.91 10.76
C MET A 85 10.77 5.65 9.94
N VAL A 86 10.55 5.69 8.63
CA VAL A 86 10.87 4.58 7.72
C VAL A 86 12.36 4.21 7.81
N THR A 87 13.21 5.23 7.79
CA THR A 87 14.67 5.04 7.90
C THR A 87 15.05 4.32 9.19
N ARG A 88 14.45 4.72 10.30
CA ARG A 88 14.68 4.07 11.60
C ARG A 88 14.13 2.66 11.68
N LEU A 89 12.88 2.46 11.24
CA LEU A 89 12.21 1.16 11.30
C LEU A 89 12.93 0.10 10.47
N LEU A 90 13.44 0.48 9.31
CA LEU A 90 14.15 -0.42 8.41
C LEU A 90 15.67 -0.43 8.64
N ARG A 91 16.14 0.36 9.60
CA ARG A 91 17.58 0.47 9.93
C ARG A 91 18.43 0.83 8.73
N LEU A 92 17.95 1.80 7.95
CA LEU A 92 18.67 2.30 6.78
C LEU A 92 19.72 3.33 7.21
N THR A 93 20.84 3.39 6.47
CA THR A 93 21.88 4.39 6.71
C THR A 93 21.47 5.78 6.23
N GLU A 94 20.64 5.85 5.21
CA GLU A 94 20.13 7.09 4.62
C GLU A 94 18.64 6.96 4.32
N ALA A 95 17.95 8.09 4.30
CA ALA A 95 16.54 8.13 3.91
C ALA A 95 16.38 7.69 2.45
N PRO A 96 15.33 6.91 2.13
CA PRO A 96 15.07 6.50 0.75
C PRO A 96 14.87 7.70 -0.17
N LYS A 97 15.38 7.61 -1.39
CA LYS A 97 15.25 8.64 -2.42
C LYS A 97 14.74 8.00 -3.72
N PRO A 98 13.86 8.65 -4.46
CA PRO A 98 13.17 9.92 -4.14
C PRO A 98 12.19 9.77 -2.99
N ALA A 99 11.53 10.88 -2.61
CA ALA A 99 10.53 10.88 -1.52
C ALA A 99 9.43 9.83 -1.73
N ASP A 100 9.04 9.57 -2.97
CA ASP A 100 8.05 8.55 -3.32
C ASP A 100 8.46 7.14 -2.87
N ALA A 101 9.76 6.85 -2.84
CA ALA A 101 10.26 5.56 -2.35
C ALA A 101 10.01 5.41 -0.84
N ALA A 102 10.20 6.47 -0.07
CA ALA A 102 9.88 6.47 1.36
C ALA A 102 8.38 6.29 1.59
N ASP A 103 7.55 6.94 0.79
CA ASP A 103 6.09 6.81 0.86
C ASP A 103 5.65 5.38 0.56
N ALA A 104 6.22 4.76 -0.45
CA ALA A 104 5.92 3.37 -0.81
C ALA A 104 6.32 2.39 0.31
N LEU A 105 7.47 2.60 0.93
CA LEU A 105 7.91 1.79 2.06
C LEU A 105 7.01 1.99 3.28
N ALA A 106 6.60 3.22 3.56
CA ALA A 106 5.65 3.52 4.64
C ALA A 106 4.31 2.81 4.43
N LEU A 107 3.82 2.80 3.20
CA LEU A 107 2.60 2.09 2.81
C LEU A 107 2.74 0.58 3.05
N ALA A 108 3.84 0.00 2.63
CA ALA A 108 4.11 -1.43 2.82
C ALA A 108 4.18 -1.79 4.31
N ILE A 109 4.87 -1.00 5.12
CA ILE A 109 4.94 -1.20 6.58
C ILE A 109 3.55 -1.14 7.20
N THR A 110 2.75 -0.14 6.83
CA THR A 110 1.38 0.02 7.31
C THR A 110 0.55 -1.21 6.99
N HIS A 111 0.66 -1.71 5.77
CA HIS A 111 -0.09 -2.88 5.33
C HIS A 111 0.31 -4.13 6.12
N ILE A 112 1.59 -4.35 6.34
CA ILE A 112 2.09 -5.49 7.12
C ILE A 112 1.53 -5.45 8.55
N TRP A 113 1.57 -4.30 9.20
CA TRP A 113 1.06 -4.16 10.57
C TRP A 113 -0.46 -4.32 10.65
N ARG A 114 -1.21 -3.67 9.77
CA ARG A 114 -2.68 -3.71 9.75
C ARG A 114 -3.20 -5.01 9.18
N GLY A 115 -2.53 -5.55 8.18
CA GLY A 115 -2.89 -6.81 7.54
C GLY A 115 -2.85 -7.98 8.53
N GLY A 116 -1.86 -8.01 9.40
CA GLY A 116 -1.78 -9.00 10.46
C GLY A 116 -2.94 -8.91 11.46
N ALA A 117 -3.32 -7.69 11.85
CA ALA A 117 -4.47 -7.45 12.72
C ALA A 117 -5.78 -7.87 12.04
N GLN A 118 -5.96 -7.49 10.78
CA GLN A 118 -7.17 -7.84 10.02
C GLN A 118 -7.29 -9.36 9.82
N ALA A 119 -6.19 -10.03 9.52
CA ALA A 119 -6.17 -11.49 9.37
C ALA A 119 -6.59 -12.19 10.67
N ARG A 120 -6.16 -11.68 11.83
CA ARG A 120 -6.59 -12.22 13.14
C ARG A 120 -8.09 -12.03 13.39
N ILE A 121 -8.62 -10.86 13.04
CA ILE A 121 -10.05 -10.58 13.15
C ILE A 121 -10.86 -11.52 12.24
N ASP A 122 -10.45 -11.67 10.99
CA ASP A 122 -11.12 -12.53 10.02
C ASP A 122 -11.11 -13.99 10.47
N ALA A 123 -9.99 -14.47 11.02
CA ALA A 123 -9.86 -15.82 11.56
C ALA A 123 -10.77 -16.03 12.76
N ALA A 124 -10.89 -15.03 13.65
CA ALA A 124 -11.79 -15.09 14.80
C ALA A 124 -13.24 -15.14 14.38
N LEU A 125 -13.64 -14.33 13.40
CA LEU A 125 -15.00 -14.34 12.86
C LEU A 125 -15.34 -15.68 12.19
N ALA A 126 -14.43 -16.25 11.42
CA ALA A 126 -14.60 -17.55 10.78
C ALA A 126 -14.83 -18.65 11.82
N ARG A 127 -14.07 -18.66 12.92
CA ARG A 127 -14.24 -19.61 14.03
C ARG A 127 -15.61 -19.45 14.70
N SER A 128 -16.04 -18.21 14.92
CA SER A 128 -17.35 -17.93 15.53
C SER A 128 -18.50 -18.46 14.65
N VAL A 129 -18.41 -18.28 13.34
CA VAL A 129 -19.40 -18.78 12.38
C VAL A 129 -19.45 -20.32 12.40
N GLN A 130 -18.29 -20.98 12.42
CA GLN A 130 -18.24 -22.45 12.50
C GLN A 130 -18.87 -22.98 13.80
N GLN A 131 -18.59 -22.33 14.93
CA GLN A 131 -19.17 -22.73 16.22
C GLN A 131 -20.69 -22.51 16.26
N ALA A 132 -21.19 -21.45 15.67
CA ALA A 132 -22.62 -21.18 15.57
C ALA A 132 -23.34 -22.20 14.68
N GLY A 133 -22.68 -22.68 13.61
CA GLY A 133 -23.25 -23.68 12.70
C GLY A 133 -23.31 -25.10 13.27
N GLN A 134 -22.64 -25.38 14.40
CA GLN A 134 -22.64 -26.67 15.07
C GLN A 134 -23.66 -26.77 16.21
N ARG A 135 -24.37 -25.70 16.48
CA ARG A 135 -25.46 -25.66 17.47
C ARG A 135 -26.81 -25.73 16.78
#